data_4e0915f06a20d71b8266a547e64bc668
#
_entry.id   4e0915f06a20d71b8266a547e64bc668
#
_cell.length_a   1.000
_cell.length_b   1.000
_cell.length_c   1.000
_cell.angle_alpha   90.00
_cell.angle_beta   90.00
_cell.angle_gamma   90.00
#
_symmetry.space_group_name_H-M   'P 1'
#
loop_
_entity.id
_entity.type
_entity.pdbx_description
1 polymer ?
#
loop_
_entity_poly.entity_id
_entity_poly.type
_entity_poly.pdbx_seq_one_letter_code
_entity_poly.pdbx_strand_id
1 'polypeptide(L)'
;MAESVLVVDDDPDVARFVEVNLRSAGYEVTVASNGEEGFDKAVELRPDLVLLDVMMPKLDGFEVAQRLRRDPRTSSSSIIMLTAKALSSDKVLGLSSGADDYIIKPFDPVELLARVKGTLRRAREMRALSPLTGLPGNIRVQEEIRRRVGEDQPFALLYADLDHFKAYNDNYGFVRGDRAIQTLARLVTETVHEMVGPAGFVGHVGGDDFVMIVEPDIAEELAKTLCDRFDTQAPGLYDPEDAERGCIQVRDRQGNMKSFPLLTISVGVATTASRRFSHYGEAVAVATEMKQFAKRDPQSSFALDRRATT
;
A
#
# COMPACT_ATOMS: atom_id res chain seq x y z
N MET A 1 1.52 17.07 -2.94
CA MET A 1 2.30 17.83 -1.92
C MET A 1 3.75 17.70 -2.30
N ALA A 2 4.58 18.73 -2.04
CA ALA A 2 6.03 18.62 -2.23
C ALA A 2 6.61 17.60 -1.24
N GLU A 3 7.61 16.82 -1.67
CA GLU A 3 8.29 15.89 -0.80
C GLU A 3 9.23 16.64 0.16
N SER A 4 9.24 16.27 1.44
CA SER A 4 9.99 16.91 2.49
C SER A 4 11.35 16.22 2.74
N VAL A 5 12.42 17.01 2.80
CA VAL A 5 13.78 16.52 2.99
C VAL A 5 14.41 17.23 4.20
N LEU A 6 14.92 16.45 5.14
CA LEU A 6 15.75 16.95 6.25
C LEU A 6 17.22 16.75 5.91
N VAL A 7 17.99 17.82 5.98
CA VAL A 7 19.45 17.81 5.78
C VAL A 7 20.10 17.97 7.15
N VAL A 8 20.95 17.02 7.52
CA VAL A 8 21.68 17.01 8.81
C VAL A 8 23.17 16.97 8.50
N ASP A 9 23.84 18.09 8.67
CA ASP A 9 25.28 18.25 8.40
C ASP A 9 25.82 19.36 9.30
N ASP A 10 26.95 19.15 9.93
CA ASP A 10 27.58 20.14 10.80
C ASP A 10 28.42 21.19 10.04
N ASP A 11 28.71 20.92 8.76
CA ASP A 11 29.33 21.89 7.87
C ASP A 11 28.25 22.79 7.22
N PRO A 12 28.18 24.08 7.57
CA PRO A 12 27.16 24.99 7.07
C PRO A 12 27.24 25.22 5.56
N ASP A 13 28.42 25.09 4.95
CA ASP A 13 28.60 25.28 3.51
C ASP A 13 28.05 24.09 2.75
N VAL A 14 28.27 22.85 3.22
CA VAL A 14 27.68 21.63 2.67
C VAL A 14 26.16 21.65 2.85
N ALA A 15 25.66 21.93 4.05
CA ALA A 15 24.24 22.03 4.33
C ALA A 15 23.54 23.03 3.41
N ARG A 16 24.15 24.22 3.25
CA ARG A 16 23.65 25.29 2.37
C ARG A 16 23.67 24.87 0.90
N PHE A 17 24.73 24.23 0.43
CA PHE A 17 24.81 23.70 -0.94
C PHE A 17 23.71 22.72 -1.22
N VAL A 18 23.48 21.75 -0.33
CA VAL A 18 22.42 20.74 -0.45
C VAL A 18 21.04 21.40 -0.44
N GLU A 19 20.79 22.29 0.53
CA GLU A 19 19.52 23.01 0.66
C GLU A 19 19.14 23.74 -0.63
N VAL A 20 20.06 24.55 -1.19
CA VAL A 20 19.78 25.35 -2.39
C VAL A 20 19.44 24.47 -3.59
N ASN A 21 20.19 23.39 -3.81
CA ASN A 21 19.96 22.49 -4.94
C ASN A 21 18.62 21.75 -4.82
N LEU A 22 18.28 21.26 -3.62
CA LEU A 22 17.02 20.56 -3.39
C LEU A 22 15.81 21.49 -3.49
N ARG A 23 15.87 22.71 -2.91
CA ARG A 23 14.80 23.71 -3.05
C ARG A 23 14.59 24.11 -4.50
N SER A 24 15.67 24.26 -5.27
CA SER A 24 15.58 24.56 -6.70
C SER A 24 14.92 23.43 -7.50
N ALA A 25 15.03 22.19 -7.02
CA ALA A 25 14.36 21.02 -7.60
C ALA A 25 12.92 20.81 -7.10
N GLY A 26 12.39 21.70 -6.23
CA GLY A 26 11.00 21.68 -5.77
C GLY A 26 10.72 20.91 -4.49
N TYR A 27 11.76 20.52 -3.73
CA TYR A 27 11.62 19.89 -2.43
C TYR A 27 11.41 20.91 -1.30
N GLU A 28 10.66 20.52 -0.26
CA GLU A 28 10.62 21.26 1.00
C GLU A 28 11.80 20.82 1.86
N VAL A 29 12.71 21.78 2.17
CA VAL A 29 13.97 21.46 2.85
C VAL A 29 14.03 22.11 4.22
N THR A 30 14.34 21.30 5.23
CA THR A 30 14.72 21.72 6.58
C THR A 30 16.17 21.32 6.85
N VAL A 31 16.93 22.15 7.57
CA VAL A 31 18.34 21.90 7.90
C VAL A 31 18.49 21.75 9.40
N ALA A 32 19.33 20.81 9.83
CA ALA A 32 19.82 20.64 11.19
C ALA A 32 21.35 20.62 11.18
N SER A 33 21.97 21.21 12.22
CA SER A 33 23.42 21.44 12.32
C SER A 33 24.18 20.37 13.12
N ASN A 34 23.49 19.37 13.64
CA ASN A 34 24.07 18.25 14.38
C ASN A 34 23.06 17.08 14.52
N GLY A 35 23.55 15.92 14.97
CA GLY A 35 22.75 14.71 15.05
C GLY A 35 21.58 14.78 16.04
N GLU A 36 21.71 15.48 17.18
CA GLU A 36 20.61 15.62 18.15
C GLU A 36 19.48 16.46 17.58
N GLU A 37 19.79 17.62 17.04
CA GLU A 37 18.83 18.50 16.35
C GLU A 37 18.18 17.78 15.16
N GLY A 38 18.97 17.00 14.41
CA GLY A 38 18.51 16.20 13.29
C GLY A 38 17.46 15.16 13.71
N PHE A 39 17.71 14.44 14.79
CA PHE A 39 16.75 13.47 15.32
C PHE A 39 15.46 14.15 15.81
N ASP A 40 15.57 15.23 16.59
CA ASP A 40 14.41 15.95 17.12
C ASP A 40 13.53 16.51 15.99
N LYS A 41 14.14 17.16 14.99
CA LYS A 41 13.43 17.64 13.79
C LYS A 41 12.80 16.52 12.98
N ALA A 42 13.47 15.38 12.85
CA ALA A 42 12.90 14.23 12.14
C ALA A 42 11.65 13.69 12.83
N VAL A 43 11.65 13.64 14.16
CA VAL A 43 10.49 13.21 14.96
C VAL A 43 9.30 14.18 14.82
N GLU A 44 9.59 15.49 14.83
CA GLU A 44 8.58 16.54 14.70
C GLU A 44 7.98 16.58 13.28
N LEU A 45 8.84 16.63 12.26
CA LEU A 45 8.45 16.90 10.86
C LEU A 45 8.09 15.64 10.08
N ARG A 46 8.59 14.47 10.50
CA ARG A 46 8.43 13.18 9.81
C ARG A 46 8.74 13.28 8.31
N PRO A 47 9.98 13.67 7.95
CA PRO A 47 10.35 13.92 6.56
C PRO A 47 10.27 12.65 5.71
N ASP A 48 10.08 12.82 4.40
CA ASP A 48 10.12 11.70 3.44
C ASP A 48 11.53 11.16 3.28
N LEU A 49 12.55 12.04 3.40
CA LEU A 49 13.96 11.70 3.28
C LEU A 49 14.81 12.48 4.29
N VAL A 50 15.81 11.81 4.85
CA VAL A 50 16.89 12.42 5.65
C VAL A 50 18.21 12.25 4.89
N LEU A 51 18.87 13.37 4.57
CA LEU A 51 20.26 13.40 4.14
C LEU A 51 21.11 13.62 5.38
N LEU A 52 22.00 12.69 5.69
CA LEU A 52 22.63 12.60 7.00
C LEU A 52 24.14 12.47 6.87
N ASP A 53 24.87 13.47 7.33
CA ASP A 53 26.34 13.37 7.41
C ASP A 53 26.74 12.29 8.41
N VAL A 54 27.77 11.52 8.04
CA VAL A 54 28.31 10.46 8.90
C VAL A 54 29.14 11.05 10.04
N MET A 55 29.95 12.07 9.75
CA MET A 55 30.99 12.57 10.66
C MET A 55 30.52 13.85 11.35
N MET A 56 29.71 13.73 12.39
CA MET A 56 29.24 14.88 13.17
C MET A 56 29.69 14.77 14.64
N PRO A 57 29.91 15.91 15.32
CA PRO A 57 30.22 15.90 16.75
C PRO A 57 29.02 15.46 17.60
N LYS A 58 29.29 14.89 18.77
CA LYS A 58 28.36 14.43 19.80
C LYS A 58 27.62 13.14 19.38
N LEU A 59 26.78 13.17 18.35
CA LEU A 59 25.99 12.06 17.84
C LEU A 59 26.31 11.89 16.36
N ASP A 60 26.96 10.80 16.01
CA ASP A 60 27.33 10.53 14.62
C ASP A 60 26.12 10.10 13.78
N GLY A 61 26.27 10.12 12.45
CA GLY A 61 25.18 9.83 11.53
C GLY A 61 24.68 8.37 11.64
N PHE A 62 25.53 7.42 12.00
CA PHE A 62 25.12 6.04 12.17
C PHE A 62 24.21 5.86 13.40
N GLU A 63 24.56 6.54 14.50
CA GLU A 63 23.72 6.53 15.71
C GLU A 63 22.38 7.22 15.47
N VAL A 64 22.36 8.34 14.73
CA VAL A 64 21.11 9.02 14.32
C VAL A 64 20.26 8.08 13.48
N ALA A 65 20.83 7.44 12.46
CA ALA A 65 20.10 6.50 11.59
C ALA A 65 19.49 5.35 12.39
N GLN A 66 20.22 4.76 13.33
CA GLN A 66 19.68 3.70 14.20
C GLN A 66 18.53 4.19 15.08
N ARG A 67 18.62 5.40 15.64
CA ARG A 67 17.52 6.00 16.42
C ARG A 67 16.29 6.23 15.55
N LEU A 68 16.46 6.77 14.34
CA LEU A 68 15.39 6.97 13.37
C LEU A 68 14.68 5.66 13.00
N ARG A 69 15.41 4.57 12.82
CA ARG A 69 14.84 3.25 12.51
C ARG A 69 14.09 2.61 13.68
N ARG A 70 14.49 2.90 14.92
CA ARG A 70 13.84 2.39 16.13
C ARG A 70 12.60 3.16 16.54
N ASP A 71 12.48 4.42 16.14
CA ASP A 71 11.29 5.23 16.44
C ASP A 71 10.19 5.01 15.39
N PRO A 72 9.00 4.54 15.78
CA PRO A 72 7.90 4.28 14.85
C PRO A 72 7.47 5.50 14.02
N ARG A 73 7.73 6.72 14.52
CA ARG A 73 7.36 7.98 13.83
C ARG A 73 8.26 8.31 12.65
N THR A 74 9.50 7.81 12.67
CA THR A 74 10.55 8.12 11.68
C THR A 74 11.08 6.89 10.96
N SER A 75 10.72 5.68 11.39
CA SER A 75 11.21 4.41 10.83
C SER A 75 10.94 4.27 9.32
N SER A 76 9.91 4.92 8.81
CA SER A 76 9.54 4.92 7.38
C SER A 76 10.21 6.03 6.55
N SER A 77 10.93 7.00 7.16
CA SER A 77 11.69 7.99 6.42
C SER A 77 12.86 7.33 5.70
N SER A 78 13.09 7.70 4.45
CA SER A 78 14.29 7.24 3.74
C SER A 78 15.54 7.93 4.31
N ILE A 79 16.69 7.25 4.31
CA ILE A 79 17.95 7.79 4.82
C ILE A 79 19.05 7.62 3.76
N ILE A 80 19.65 8.73 3.35
CA ILE A 80 20.88 8.74 2.53
C ILE A 80 22.01 9.28 3.38
N MET A 81 23.09 8.51 3.52
CA MET A 81 24.27 8.94 4.25
C MET A 81 25.20 9.75 3.34
N LEU A 82 25.69 10.90 3.84
CA LEU A 82 26.75 11.68 3.21
C LEU A 82 28.08 11.30 3.88
N THR A 83 29.05 10.82 3.12
CA THR A 83 30.31 10.29 3.68
C THR A 83 31.53 10.82 2.96
N ALA A 84 32.59 11.14 3.69
CA ALA A 84 33.88 11.56 3.12
C ALA A 84 34.73 10.40 2.54
N LYS A 85 34.33 9.12 2.73
CA LYS A 85 35.18 7.98 2.44
C LYS A 85 34.43 6.80 1.82
N ALA A 86 34.99 6.31 0.68
CA ALA A 86 34.54 5.08 0.00
C ALA A 86 35.06 3.80 0.69
N LEU A 87 35.10 3.73 2.02
CA LEU A 87 35.62 2.56 2.71
C LEU A 87 34.62 1.40 2.71
N SER A 88 35.08 0.24 2.28
CA SER A 88 34.31 -1.00 2.29
C SER A 88 33.80 -1.41 3.69
N SER A 89 34.52 -1.05 4.75
CA SER A 89 34.11 -1.24 6.14
C SER A 89 32.92 -0.36 6.55
N ASP A 90 32.88 0.91 6.12
CA ASP A 90 31.81 1.84 6.46
C ASP A 90 30.52 1.52 5.66
N LYS A 91 30.65 1.00 4.42
CA LYS A 91 29.51 0.50 3.65
C LYS A 91 28.83 -0.71 4.32
N VAL A 92 29.61 -1.59 4.93
CA VAL A 92 29.06 -2.75 5.67
C VAL A 92 28.41 -2.33 6.97
N LEU A 93 29.04 -1.40 7.71
CA LEU A 93 28.44 -0.81 8.92
C LEU A 93 27.19 0.02 8.59
N GLY A 94 27.20 0.72 7.49
CA GLY A 94 26.07 1.55 7.09
C GLY A 94 24.85 0.78 6.60
N LEU A 95 25.03 -0.33 5.86
CA LEU A 95 23.91 -1.23 5.51
C LEU A 95 23.29 -1.86 6.76
N SER A 96 24.09 -2.10 7.81
CA SER A 96 23.59 -2.56 9.11
C SER A 96 22.98 -1.46 9.97
N SER A 97 23.26 -0.17 9.68
CA SER A 97 22.69 1.00 10.39
C SER A 97 21.30 1.40 9.90
N GLY A 98 20.82 0.81 8.80
CA GLY A 98 19.48 1.09 8.25
C GLY A 98 19.43 2.23 7.23
N ALA A 99 20.55 2.64 6.63
CA ALA A 99 20.56 3.58 5.51
C ALA A 99 20.08 2.93 4.21
N ASP A 100 19.38 3.70 3.36
CA ASP A 100 18.85 3.26 2.07
C ASP A 100 19.82 3.50 0.91
N ASP A 101 20.70 4.51 1.02
CA ASP A 101 21.73 4.84 0.02
C ASP A 101 22.86 5.65 0.63
N TYR A 102 23.93 5.90 -0.15
CA TYR A 102 25.15 6.66 0.23
C TYR A 102 25.55 7.61 -0.88
N ILE A 103 26.05 8.79 -0.49
CA ILE A 103 26.69 9.76 -1.38
C ILE A 103 28.08 10.08 -0.82
N ILE A 104 29.10 9.98 -1.67
CA ILE A 104 30.50 10.25 -1.27
C ILE A 104 30.79 11.72 -1.48
N LYS A 105 31.26 12.43 -0.43
CA LYS A 105 31.77 13.80 -0.52
C LYS A 105 33.18 13.81 -1.14
N PRO A 106 33.52 14.73 -2.08
CA PRO A 106 32.64 15.74 -2.65
C PRO A 106 31.72 15.15 -3.73
N PHE A 107 30.49 15.64 -3.80
CA PHE A 107 29.50 15.23 -4.80
C PHE A 107 29.01 16.45 -5.61
N ASP A 108 28.58 16.20 -6.83
CA ASP A 108 27.96 17.22 -7.67
C ASP A 108 26.43 17.28 -7.49
N PRO A 109 25.78 18.40 -7.89
CA PRO A 109 24.32 18.53 -7.77
C PRO A 109 23.55 17.49 -8.55
N VAL A 110 24.07 16.99 -9.68
CA VAL A 110 23.39 16.02 -10.53
C VAL A 110 23.34 14.66 -9.84
N GLU A 111 24.46 14.22 -9.23
CA GLU A 111 24.50 12.99 -8.44
C GLU A 111 23.56 13.08 -7.23
N LEU A 112 23.61 14.17 -6.45
CA LEU A 112 22.75 14.41 -5.31
C LEU A 112 21.27 14.27 -5.68
N LEU A 113 20.84 15.03 -6.69
CA LEU A 113 19.43 15.02 -7.14
C LEU A 113 19.00 13.68 -7.72
N ALA A 114 19.87 13.01 -8.45
CA ALA A 114 19.56 11.67 -9.01
C ALA A 114 19.33 10.64 -7.90
N ARG A 115 20.16 10.62 -6.84
CA ARG A 115 20.04 9.71 -5.72
C ARG A 115 18.82 10.02 -4.86
N VAL A 116 18.59 11.30 -4.52
CA VAL A 116 17.40 11.75 -3.79
C VAL A 116 16.13 11.32 -4.52
N LYS A 117 16.01 11.66 -5.81
CA LYS A 117 14.86 11.29 -6.63
C LYS A 117 14.68 9.77 -6.74
N GLY A 118 15.78 9.03 -6.91
CA GLY A 118 15.74 7.57 -7.00
C GLY A 118 15.28 6.92 -5.70
N THR A 119 15.77 7.38 -4.56
CA THR A 119 15.40 6.85 -3.23
C THR A 119 13.96 7.18 -2.87
N LEU A 120 13.52 8.43 -3.07
CA LEU A 120 12.13 8.82 -2.84
C LEU A 120 11.15 8.06 -3.74
N ARG A 121 11.51 7.84 -5.02
CA ARG A 121 10.70 7.03 -5.93
C ARG A 121 10.55 5.59 -5.42
N ARG A 122 11.66 4.91 -5.06
CA ARG A 122 11.62 3.55 -4.51
C ARG A 122 10.76 3.46 -3.25
N ALA A 123 10.93 4.42 -2.33
CA ALA A 123 10.14 4.47 -1.11
C ALA A 123 8.64 4.63 -1.39
N ARG A 124 8.27 5.51 -2.34
CA ARG A 124 6.89 5.70 -2.79
C ARG A 124 6.33 4.42 -3.42
N GLU A 125 7.09 3.77 -4.29
CA GLU A 125 6.69 2.51 -4.93
C GLU A 125 6.46 1.41 -3.89
N MET A 126 7.33 1.27 -2.88
CA MET A 126 7.16 0.30 -1.79
C MET A 126 5.96 0.61 -0.90
N ARG A 127 5.77 1.89 -0.51
CA ARG A 127 4.60 2.32 0.28
C ARG A 127 3.28 2.21 -0.48
N ALA A 128 3.35 2.17 -1.80
CA ALA A 128 2.17 2.05 -2.67
C ALA A 128 1.69 0.61 -2.85
N LEU A 129 2.40 -0.38 -2.29
CA LEU A 129 2.01 -1.79 -2.30
C LEU A 129 1.42 -2.21 -0.94
N SER A 130 0.51 -3.17 -0.98
CA SER A 130 0.02 -3.84 0.24
C SER A 130 1.11 -4.76 0.81
N PRO A 131 1.52 -4.61 2.08
CA PRO A 131 2.56 -5.44 2.67
C PRO A 131 2.21 -6.94 2.72
N LEU A 132 0.92 -7.28 2.84
CA LEU A 132 0.45 -8.66 2.96
C LEU A 132 0.42 -9.39 1.63
N THR A 133 0.04 -8.69 0.55
CA THR A 133 -0.24 -9.33 -0.75
C THR A 133 0.73 -8.92 -1.86
N GLY A 134 1.50 -7.84 -1.67
CA GLY A 134 2.36 -7.25 -2.70
C GLY A 134 1.59 -6.55 -3.83
N LEU A 135 0.26 -6.54 -3.78
CA LEU A 135 -0.58 -5.88 -4.77
C LEU A 135 -0.56 -4.36 -4.61
N PRO A 136 -0.84 -3.59 -5.68
CA PRO A 136 -1.11 -2.17 -5.61
C PRO A 136 -2.05 -1.80 -4.47
N GLY A 137 -1.58 -0.92 -3.56
CA GLY A 137 -2.36 -0.43 -2.43
C GLY A 137 -3.26 0.75 -2.79
N ASN A 138 -3.89 1.33 -1.79
CA ASN A 138 -4.89 2.40 -1.94
C ASN A 138 -4.42 3.58 -2.81
N ILE A 139 -3.14 4.00 -2.68
CA ILE A 139 -2.58 5.12 -3.47
C ILE A 139 -2.62 4.78 -4.96
N ARG A 140 -2.14 3.59 -5.35
CA ARG A 140 -2.11 3.15 -6.75
C ARG A 140 -3.51 2.93 -7.32
N VAL A 141 -4.43 2.39 -6.51
CA VAL A 141 -5.84 2.24 -6.88
C VAL A 141 -6.45 3.60 -7.22
N GLN A 142 -6.24 4.61 -6.36
CA GLN A 142 -6.75 5.97 -6.62
C GLN A 142 -6.12 6.61 -7.85
N GLU A 143 -4.82 6.45 -8.06
CA GLU A 143 -4.10 6.96 -9.23
C GLU A 143 -4.68 6.36 -10.52
N GLU A 144 -4.89 5.04 -10.55
CA GLU A 144 -5.42 4.35 -11.74
C GLU A 144 -6.86 4.76 -12.06
N ILE A 145 -7.74 4.86 -11.04
CA ILE A 145 -9.11 5.32 -11.27
C ILE A 145 -9.12 6.78 -11.77
N ARG A 146 -8.32 7.67 -11.15
CA ARG A 146 -8.20 9.07 -11.58
C ARG A 146 -7.70 9.18 -13.00
N ARG A 147 -6.74 8.36 -13.40
CA ARG A 147 -6.21 8.33 -14.76
C ARG A 147 -7.32 7.97 -15.75
N ARG A 148 -8.05 6.88 -15.52
CA ARG A 148 -9.13 6.44 -16.42
C ARG A 148 -10.27 7.43 -16.51
N VAL A 149 -10.68 8.03 -15.39
CA VAL A 149 -11.69 9.10 -15.38
C VAL A 149 -11.19 10.34 -16.13
N GLY A 150 -9.93 10.77 -15.90
CA GLY A 150 -9.36 11.96 -16.54
C GLY A 150 -9.12 11.81 -18.04
N GLU A 151 -8.85 10.60 -18.52
CA GLU A 151 -8.65 10.26 -19.93
C GLU A 151 -9.95 9.84 -20.65
N ASP A 152 -11.10 9.90 -19.97
CA ASP A 152 -12.42 9.42 -20.43
C ASP A 152 -12.37 7.98 -21.00
N GLN A 153 -11.49 7.14 -20.40
CA GLN A 153 -11.35 5.74 -20.80
C GLN A 153 -12.49 4.90 -20.25
N PRO A 154 -13.11 4.02 -21.06
CA PRO A 154 -14.10 3.08 -20.55
C PRO A 154 -13.48 2.14 -19.50
N PHE A 155 -14.17 1.94 -18.36
CA PHE A 155 -13.77 0.98 -17.35
C PHE A 155 -14.94 0.48 -16.51
N ALA A 156 -14.75 -0.67 -15.90
CA ALA A 156 -15.55 -1.13 -14.78
C ALA A 156 -14.65 -1.28 -13.55
N LEU A 157 -15.14 -0.79 -12.40
CA LEU A 157 -14.55 -0.93 -11.09
C LEU A 157 -15.31 -2.01 -10.34
N LEU A 158 -14.62 -3.11 -10.01
CA LEU A 158 -15.13 -4.16 -9.16
C LEU A 158 -14.52 -3.99 -7.76
N TYR A 159 -15.35 -4.00 -6.73
CA TYR A 159 -14.95 -3.90 -5.34
C TYR A 159 -15.37 -5.17 -4.61
N ALA A 160 -14.41 -6.01 -4.21
CA ALA A 160 -14.64 -7.30 -3.58
C ALA A 160 -14.23 -7.28 -2.09
N ASP A 161 -14.94 -8.07 -1.27
CA ASP A 161 -14.75 -8.12 0.18
C ASP A 161 -15.11 -9.53 0.69
N LEU A 162 -14.43 -10.00 1.72
CA LEU A 162 -14.73 -11.27 2.38
C LEU A 162 -15.88 -11.11 3.37
N ASP A 163 -16.96 -11.84 3.18
CA ASP A 163 -18.06 -11.85 4.13
C ASP A 163 -17.70 -12.71 5.35
N HIS A 164 -18.15 -12.28 6.53
CA HIS A 164 -17.90 -12.96 7.80
C HIS A 164 -16.43 -13.04 8.23
N PHE A 165 -15.52 -12.28 7.59
CA PHE A 165 -14.08 -12.35 7.84
C PHE A 165 -13.70 -12.08 9.30
N LYS A 166 -14.42 -11.17 9.99
CA LYS A 166 -14.21 -10.96 11.42
C LYS A 166 -14.49 -12.21 12.24
N ALA A 167 -15.58 -12.93 11.98
CA ALA A 167 -15.91 -14.15 12.70
C ALA A 167 -14.88 -15.27 12.43
N TYR A 168 -14.37 -15.34 11.21
CA TYR A 168 -13.27 -16.23 10.84
C TYR A 168 -12.00 -15.94 11.64
N ASN A 169 -11.58 -14.65 11.71
CA ASN A 169 -10.43 -14.22 12.51
C ASN A 169 -10.61 -14.48 14.01
N ASP A 170 -11.79 -14.24 14.54
CA ASP A 170 -12.11 -14.48 15.93
C ASP A 170 -12.01 -15.98 16.30
N ASN A 171 -12.28 -16.88 15.35
CA ASN A 171 -12.20 -18.33 15.53
C ASN A 171 -10.81 -18.91 15.27
N TYR A 172 -10.17 -18.52 14.15
CA TYR A 172 -8.93 -19.14 13.67
C TYR A 172 -7.67 -18.30 13.89
N GLY A 173 -7.83 -17.04 14.33
CA GLY A 173 -6.74 -16.11 14.54
C GLY A 173 -6.22 -15.44 13.26
N PHE A 174 -5.46 -14.35 13.45
CA PHE A 174 -5.02 -13.48 12.36
C PHE A 174 -4.11 -14.18 11.33
N VAL A 175 -3.30 -15.16 11.74
CA VAL A 175 -2.40 -15.87 10.82
C VAL A 175 -3.19 -16.64 9.75
N ARG A 176 -4.33 -17.26 10.14
CA ARG A 176 -5.20 -17.94 9.16
C ARG A 176 -6.02 -16.91 8.38
N GLY A 177 -6.39 -15.78 8.99
CA GLY A 177 -7.00 -14.66 8.29
C GLY A 177 -6.11 -14.11 7.18
N ASP A 178 -4.82 -13.91 7.45
CA ASP A 178 -3.85 -13.48 6.44
C ASP A 178 -3.77 -14.46 5.25
N ARG A 179 -3.85 -15.77 5.53
CA ARG A 179 -3.91 -16.79 4.47
C ARG A 179 -5.20 -16.69 3.64
N ALA A 180 -6.34 -16.39 4.26
CA ALA A 180 -7.59 -16.19 3.53
C ALA A 180 -7.49 -14.97 2.60
N ILE A 181 -6.94 -13.84 3.08
CA ILE A 181 -6.66 -12.64 2.28
C ILE A 181 -5.70 -12.97 1.13
N GLN A 182 -4.60 -13.69 1.38
CA GLN A 182 -3.64 -14.11 0.35
C GLN A 182 -4.26 -15.06 -0.68
N THR A 183 -5.18 -15.92 -0.27
CA THR A 183 -5.93 -16.80 -1.17
C THR A 183 -6.82 -15.98 -2.10
N LEU A 184 -7.59 -15.02 -1.57
CA LEU A 184 -8.39 -14.12 -2.39
C LEU A 184 -7.52 -13.27 -3.32
N ALA A 185 -6.40 -12.74 -2.83
CA ALA A 185 -5.44 -11.97 -3.64
C ALA A 185 -4.94 -12.77 -4.85
N ARG A 186 -4.57 -14.03 -4.63
CA ARG A 186 -4.14 -14.94 -5.70
C ARG A 186 -5.26 -15.19 -6.69
N LEU A 187 -6.46 -15.54 -6.22
CA LEU A 187 -7.62 -15.80 -7.08
C LEU A 187 -7.99 -14.61 -7.95
N VAL A 188 -8.06 -13.42 -7.35
CA VAL A 188 -8.35 -12.17 -8.09
C VAL A 188 -7.29 -11.93 -9.16
N THR A 189 -6.00 -12.08 -8.81
CA THR A 189 -4.89 -11.84 -9.74
C THR A 189 -4.90 -12.85 -10.90
N GLU A 190 -5.05 -14.13 -10.60
CA GLU A 190 -5.11 -15.20 -11.61
C GLU A 190 -6.32 -15.01 -12.53
N THR A 191 -7.50 -14.72 -11.97
CA THR A 191 -8.72 -14.53 -12.77
C THR A 191 -8.64 -13.32 -13.69
N VAL A 192 -8.15 -12.17 -13.19
CA VAL A 192 -7.95 -10.99 -14.02
C VAL A 192 -6.89 -11.25 -15.09
N HIS A 193 -5.78 -11.91 -14.74
CA HIS A 193 -4.73 -12.21 -15.71
C HIS A 193 -5.20 -13.13 -16.84
N GLU A 194 -5.99 -14.17 -16.50
CA GLU A 194 -6.50 -15.13 -17.47
C GLU A 194 -7.57 -14.52 -18.41
N MET A 195 -8.47 -13.69 -17.87
CA MET A 195 -9.61 -13.16 -18.62
C MET A 195 -9.31 -11.84 -19.33
N VAL A 196 -8.43 -11.02 -18.78
CA VAL A 196 -8.15 -9.64 -19.24
C VAL A 196 -6.72 -9.45 -19.69
N GLY A 197 -5.78 -10.22 -19.11
CA GLY A 197 -4.35 -10.06 -19.36
C GLY A 197 -3.77 -8.79 -18.73
N PRO A 198 -2.71 -8.19 -19.34
CA PRO A 198 -1.97 -7.08 -18.77
C PRO A 198 -2.75 -5.74 -18.72
N ALA A 199 -3.90 -5.64 -19.39
CA ALA A 199 -4.76 -4.46 -19.36
C ALA A 199 -5.59 -4.36 -18.07
N GLY A 200 -5.76 -5.47 -17.35
CA GLY A 200 -6.45 -5.51 -16.08
C GLY A 200 -5.59 -4.97 -14.93
N PHE A 201 -6.21 -4.22 -14.04
CA PHE A 201 -5.56 -3.72 -12.82
C PHE A 201 -6.16 -4.42 -11.60
N VAL A 202 -5.31 -4.85 -10.67
CA VAL A 202 -5.71 -5.44 -9.39
C VAL A 202 -5.06 -4.66 -8.26
N GLY A 203 -5.83 -4.34 -7.22
CA GLY A 203 -5.35 -3.65 -6.03
C GLY A 203 -5.92 -4.25 -4.73
N HIS A 204 -5.18 -4.08 -3.64
CA HIS A 204 -5.59 -4.43 -2.28
C HIS A 204 -5.64 -3.16 -1.43
N VAL A 205 -6.83 -2.69 -1.12
CA VAL A 205 -7.05 -1.39 -0.46
C VAL A 205 -6.76 -1.46 1.04
N GLY A 206 -6.96 -2.63 1.64
CA GLY A 206 -6.65 -2.90 3.04
C GLY A 206 -7.67 -3.83 3.70
N GLY A 207 -7.25 -4.55 4.73
CA GLY A 207 -8.08 -5.59 5.36
C GLY A 207 -8.43 -6.70 4.36
N ASP A 208 -9.70 -6.89 4.13
CA ASP A 208 -10.31 -7.85 3.20
C ASP A 208 -10.82 -7.23 1.89
N ASP A 209 -10.54 -5.92 1.65
CA ASP A 209 -11.02 -5.16 0.50
C ASP A 209 -10.08 -5.24 -0.71
N PHE A 210 -10.58 -5.72 -1.85
CA PHE A 210 -9.88 -5.80 -3.14
C PHE A 210 -10.58 -4.98 -4.22
N VAL A 211 -9.78 -4.46 -5.14
CA VAL A 211 -10.27 -3.68 -6.28
C VAL A 211 -9.72 -4.27 -7.58
N MET A 212 -10.59 -4.43 -8.56
CA MET A 212 -10.22 -4.76 -9.93
C MET A 212 -10.73 -3.66 -10.86
N ILE A 213 -9.94 -3.28 -11.85
CA ILE A 213 -10.35 -2.31 -12.88
C ILE A 213 -10.08 -2.95 -14.23
N VAL A 214 -11.17 -3.16 -14.97
CA VAL A 214 -11.16 -3.89 -16.24
C VAL A 214 -12.02 -3.15 -17.28
N GLU A 215 -12.08 -3.65 -18.49
CA GLU A 215 -13.02 -3.17 -19.48
C GLU A 215 -14.47 -3.50 -19.10
N PRO A 216 -15.46 -2.64 -19.43
CA PRO A 216 -16.86 -2.82 -19.03
C PRO A 216 -17.46 -4.16 -19.43
N ASP A 217 -17.17 -4.64 -20.64
CA ASP A 217 -17.81 -5.81 -21.24
C ASP A 217 -17.46 -7.13 -20.52
N ILE A 218 -16.29 -7.20 -19.87
CA ILE A 218 -15.84 -8.41 -19.17
C ILE A 218 -16.24 -8.42 -17.68
N ALA A 219 -16.70 -7.30 -17.14
CA ALA A 219 -16.83 -7.11 -15.70
C ALA A 219 -17.84 -8.07 -15.03
N GLU A 220 -18.97 -8.33 -15.67
CA GLU A 220 -20.01 -9.21 -15.15
C GLU A 220 -19.55 -10.68 -15.12
N GLU A 221 -18.90 -11.13 -16.20
CA GLU A 221 -18.36 -12.48 -16.29
C GLU A 221 -17.18 -12.69 -15.31
N LEU A 222 -16.33 -11.69 -15.18
CA LEU A 222 -15.22 -11.70 -14.21
C LEU A 222 -15.74 -11.81 -12.78
N ALA A 223 -16.74 -11.01 -12.39
CA ALA A 223 -17.33 -11.05 -11.07
C ALA A 223 -17.94 -12.42 -10.76
N LYS A 224 -18.69 -12.98 -11.70
CA LYS A 224 -19.27 -14.33 -11.58
C LYS A 224 -18.19 -15.40 -11.43
N THR A 225 -17.20 -15.41 -12.31
CA THR A 225 -16.09 -16.39 -12.28
C THR A 225 -15.34 -16.33 -10.97
N LEU A 226 -15.12 -15.11 -10.43
CA LEU A 226 -14.44 -14.93 -9.15
C LEU A 226 -15.24 -15.52 -7.98
N CYS A 227 -16.58 -15.30 -7.95
CA CYS A 227 -17.46 -15.90 -6.96
C CYS A 227 -17.39 -17.43 -7.00
N ASP A 228 -17.56 -18.04 -8.18
CA ASP A 228 -17.53 -19.49 -8.37
C ASP A 228 -16.17 -20.10 -7.96
N ARG A 229 -15.07 -19.44 -8.30
CA ARG A 229 -13.72 -19.88 -7.91
C ARG A 229 -13.48 -19.77 -6.41
N PHE A 230 -13.96 -18.69 -5.78
CA PHE A 230 -13.80 -18.51 -4.34
C PHE A 230 -14.60 -19.57 -3.57
N ASP A 231 -15.86 -19.81 -3.93
CA ASP A 231 -16.72 -20.82 -3.29
C ASP A 231 -16.11 -22.23 -3.38
N THR A 232 -15.43 -22.52 -4.49
CA THR A 232 -14.71 -23.79 -4.66
C THR A 232 -13.50 -23.90 -3.71
N GLN A 233 -12.82 -22.80 -3.40
CA GLN A 233 -11.61 -22.81 -2.58
C GLN A 233 -11.85 -22.52 -1.09
N ALA A 234 -12.94 -21.83 -0.76
CA ALA A 234 -13.25 -21.43 0.60
C ALA A 234 -13.24 -22.58 1.63
N PRO A 235 -13.77 -23.79 1.36
CA PRO A 235 -13.71 -24.90 2.31
C PRO A 235 -12.30 -25.29 2.72
N GLY A 236 -11.31 -25.16 1.83
CA GLY A 236 -9.90 -25.44 2.12
C GLY A 236 -9.22 -24.49 3.13
N LEU A 237 -9.90 -23.39 3.50
CA LEU A 237 -9.43 -22.45 4.53
C LEU A 237 -9.78 -22.91 5.95
N TYR A 238 -10.63 -23.92 6.10
CA TYR A 238 -11.21 -24.39 7.37
C TYR A 238 -10.62 -25.71 7.82
N ASP A 239 -10.83 -26.04 9.08
CA ASP A 239 -10.60 -27.39 9.56
C ASP A 239 -11.65 -28.34 8.95
N PRO A 240 -11.31 -29.63 8.71
CA PRO A 240 -12.21 -30.55 8.01
C PRO A 240 -13.62 -30.62 8.62
N GLU A 241 -13.70 -30.60 9.96
CA GLU A 241 -14.98 -30.67 10.69
C GLU A 241 -15.89 -29.46 10.43
N ASP A 242 -15.29 -28.26 10.35
CA ASP A 242 -16.03 -27.02 10.08
C ASP A 242 -16.41 -26.93 8.61
N ALA A 243 -15.52 -27.37 7.71
CA ALA A 243 -15.78 -27.43 6.28
C ALA A 243 -16.95 -28.40 5.95
N GLU A 244 -16.95 -29.59 6.54
CA GLU A 244 -18.04 -30.59 6.39
C GLU A 244 -19.37 -30.08 6.96
N ARG A 245 -19.33 -29.36 8.09
CA ARG A 245 -20.52 -28.75 8.71
C ARG A 245 -21.03 -27.54 7.93
N GLY A 246 -20.21 -26.92 7.10
CA GLY A 246 -20.53 -25.71 6.36
C GLY A 246 -20.60 -24.43 7.22
N CYS A 247 -20.12 -24.47 8.45
CA CYS A 247 -20.15 -23.32 9.36
C CYS A 247 -19.12 -23.45 10.50
N ILE A 248 -18.73 -22.30 11.06
CA ILE A 248 -17.98 -22.23 12.32
C ILE A 248 -18.91 -21.90 13.49
N GLN A 249 -18.57 -22.41 14.67
CA GLN A 249 -19.32 -22.15 15.90
C GLN A 249 -18.45 -21.34 16.86
N VAL A 250 -18.80 -20.08 17.06
CA VAL A 250 -18.03 -19.15 17.93
C VAL A 250 -18.85 -18.83 19.18
N ARG A 251 -18.20 -18.86 20.36
CA ARG A 251 -18.83 -18.38 21.57
C ARG A 251 -18.71 -16.87 21.67
N ASP A 252 -19.86 -16.20 21.84
CA ASP A 252 -19.86 -14.78 22.13
C ASP A 252 -19.38 -14.48 23.58
N ARG A 253 -19.19 -13.21 23.90
CA ARG A 253 -18.73 -12.77 25.25
C ARG A 253 -19.71 -13.13 26.38
N GLN A 254 -20.93 -13.49 26.06
CA GLN A 254 -21.97 -13.90 27.00
C GLN A 254 -22.06 -15.42 27.13
N GLY A 255 -21.21 -16.18 26.41
CA GLY A 255 -21.17 -17.65 26.42
C GLY A 255 -22.13 -18.33 25.46
N ASN A 256 -22.92 -17.57 24.66
CA ASN A 256 -23.84 -18.13 23.70
C ASN A 256 -23.08 -18.60 22.46
N MET A 257 -23.45 -19.76 21.91
CA MET A 257 -22.94 -20.25 20.64
C MET A 257 -23.61 -19.51 19.48
N LYS A 258 -22.79 -18.89 18.62
CA LYS A 258 -23.21 -18.32 17.35
C LYS A 258 -22.59 -19.11 16.21
N SER A 259 -23.41 -19.44 15.21
CA SER A 259 -22.97 -20.11 13.99
C SER A 259 -22.80 -19.07 12.88
N PHE A 260 -21.66 -19.14 12.19
CA PHE A 260 -21.39 -18.32 11.01
C PHE A 260 -21.12 -19.25 9.82
N PRO A 261 -21.66 -18.97 8.62
CA PRO A 261 -21.36 -19.75 7.42
C PRO A 261 -19.86 -19.66 7.08
N LEU A 262 -19.45 -20.47 6.12
CA LEU A 262 -18.12 -20.33 5.54
C LEU A 262 -17.97 -18.95 4.89
N LEU A 263 -16.73 -18.49 4.73
CA LEU A 263 -16.42 -17.26 4.02
C LEU A 263 -17.00 -17.29 2.60
N THR A 264 -17.64 -16.21 2.24
CA THR A 264 -18.07 -15.89 0.88
C THR A 264 -17.45 -14.56 0.45
N ILE A 265 -17.58 -14.20 -0.81
CA ILE A 265 -17.19 -12.87 -1.29
C ILE A 265 -18.40 -12.12 -1.83
N SER A 266 -18.40 -10.83 -1.56
CA SER A 266 -19.37 -9.89 -2.13
C SER A 266 -18.66 -8.94 -3.07
N VAL A 267 -19.13 -8.85 -4.33
CA VAL A 267 -18.51 -8.02 -5.37
C VAL A 267 -19.49 -6.94 -5.83
N GLY A 268 -19.15 -5.69 -5.65
CA GLY A 268 -19.88 -4.55 -6.20
C GLY A 268 -19.25 -4.05 -7.49
N VAL A 269 -20.04 -3.84 -8.53
CA VAL A 269 -19.54 -3.41 -9.85
C VAL A 269 -20.13 -2.07 -10.24
N ALA A 270 -19.25 -1.09 -10.50
CA ALA A 270 -19.58 0.21 -11.08
C ALA A 270 -18.95 0.32 -12.47
N THR A 271 -19.72 0.69 -13.49
CA THR A 271 -19.23 0.68 -14.87
C THR A 271 -19.57 1.96 -15.63
N THR A 272 -18.62 2.39 -16.48
CA THR A 272 -18.84 3.50 -17.42
C THR A 272 -19.81 3.15 -18.56
N ALA A 273 -20.17 1.88 -18.73
CA ALA A 273 -21.21 1.49 -19.68
C ALA A 273 -22.60 2.01 -19.31
N SER A 274 -22.90 2.19 -18.01
CA SER A 274 -24.19 2.68 -17.52
C SER A 274 -24.17 4.17 -17.14
N ARG A 275 -23.01 4.74 -16.76
CA ARG A 275 -22.88 6.14 -16.32
C ARG A 275 -21.48 6.70 -16.52
N ARG A 276 -21.37 8.03 -16.59
CA ARG A 276 -20.09 8.71 -16.48
C ARG A 276 -19.76 8.99 -15.02
N PHE A 277 -18.49 8.90 -14.67
CA PHE A 277 -17.97 9.29 -13.35
C PHE A 277 -17.22 10.61 -13.46
N SER A 278 -17.57 11.57 -12.61
CA SER A 278 -16.93 12.90 -12.58
C SER A 278 -15.59 12.89 -11.83
N HIS A 279 -15.41 11.98 -10.88
CA HIS A 279 -14.19 11.77 -10.10
C HIS A 279 -14.13 10.36 -9.51
N TYR A 280 -12.91 9.95 -9.09
CA TYR A 280 -12.66 8.61 -8.60
C TYR A 280 -13.57 8.19 -7.42
N GLY A 281 -13.89 9.13 -6.51
CA GLY A 281 -14.71 8.85 -5.34
C GLY A 281 -16.14 8.46 -5.68
N GLU A 282 -16.69 8.95 -6.79
CA GLU A 282 -18.02 8.56 -7.26
C GLU A 282 -18.03 7.09 -7.71
N ALA A 283 -17.05 6.67 -8.48
CA ALA A 283 -16.94 5.28 -8.94
C ALA A 283 -16.80 4.32 -7.74
N VAL A 284 -15.96 4.68 -6.75
CA VAL A 284 -15.78 3.90 -5.52
C VAL A 284 -17.07 3.84 -4.70
N ALA A 285 -17.79 4.95 -4.55
CA ALA A 285 -19.04 5.00 -3.79
C ALA A 285 -20.11 4.07 -4.41
N VAL A 286 -20.26 4.11 -5.73
CA VAL A 286 -21.20 3.24 -6.46
C VAL A 286 -20.80 1.76 -6.33
N ALA A 287 -19.54 1.42 -6.52
CA ALA A 287 -19.07 0.04 -6.35
C ALA A 287 -19.29 -0.45 -4.91
N THR A 288 -19.03 0.40 -3.90
CA THR A 288 -19.28 0.07 -2.50
C THR A 288 -20.77 -0.14 -2.20
N GLU A 289 -21.65 0.70 -2.76
CA GLU A 289 -23.11 0.51 -2.64
C GLU A 289 -23.54 -0.83 -3.23
N MET A 290 -23.06 -1.18 -4.41
CA MET A 290 -23.35 -2.45 -5.05
C MET A 290 -22.77 -3.64 -4.26
N LYS A 291 -21.57 -3.52 -3.69
CA LYS A 291 -21.00 -4.53 -2.78
C LYS A 291 -21.94 -4.78 -1.58
N GLN A 292 -22.48 -3.71 -0.99
CA GLN A 292 -23.43 -3.84 0.12
C GLN A 292 -24.75 -4.49 -0.31
N PHE A 293 -25.16 -4.30 -1.56
CA PHE A 293 -26.31 -4.98 -2.10
C PHE A 293 -26.02 -6.49 -2.30
N ALA A 294 -24.86 -6.83 -2.84
CA ALA A 294 -24.40 -8.22 -2.97
C ALA A 294 -24.37 -8.96 -1.62
N LYS A 295 -23.90 -8.33 -0.53
CA LYS A 295 -23.88 -8.90 0.84
C LYS A 295 -25.22 -9.40 1.39
N ARG A 296 -26.33 -9.15 0.71
CA ARG A 296 -27.66 -9.68 1.11
C ARG A 296 -27.85 -11.13 0.71
N ASP A 297 -27.06 -11.61 -0.24
CA ASP A 297 -27.04 -13.02 -0.63
C ASP A 297 -26.18 -13.81 0.37
N PRO A 298 -26.62 -14.96 0.87
CA PRO A 298 -25.83 -15.79 1.78
C PRO A 298 -24.68 -16.54 1.08
N GLN A 299 -24.61 -16.55 -0.24
CA GLN A 299 -23.53 -17.14 -1.05
C GLN A 299 -22.65 -16.03 -1.63
N SER A 300 -21.49 -16.41 -2.19
CA SER A 300 -20.69 -15.46 -2.97
C SER A 300 -21.51 -14.89 -4.11
N SER A 301 -21.54 -13.56 -4.18
CA SER A 301 -22.44 -12.90 -5.13
C SER A 301 -21.85 -11.58 -5.62
N PHE A 302 -22.43 -11.07 -6.69
CA PHE A 302 -22.09 -9.75 -7.21
C PHE A 302 -23.33 -8.92 -7.54
N ALA A 303 -23.17 -7.61 -7.53
CA ALA A 303 -24.19 -6.67 -7.98
C ALA A 303 -23.58 -5.63 -8.90
N LEU A 304 -24.23 -5.42 -10.05
CA LEU A 304 -23.83 -4.46 -11.07
C LEU A 304 -24.76 -3.24 -11.03
N ASP A 305 -24.19 -2.02 -11.00
CA ASP A 305 -24.95 -0.80 -11.15
C ASP A 305 -25.47 -0.66 -12.61
N ARG A 306 -26.78 -0.84 -12.78
CA ARG A 306 -27.49 -0.70 -14.07
C ARG A 306 -28.26 0.62 -14.19
N ARG A 307 -28.12 1.52 -13.22
CA ARG A 307 -28.82 2.81 -13.23
C ARG A 307 -28.16 3.73 -14.24
N ALA A 308 -28.89 4.09 -15.29
CA ALA A 308 -28.44 5.11 -16.25
C ALA A 308 -28.48 6.49 -15.58
N THR A 309 -27.38 7.24 -15.68
CA THR A 309 -27.43 8.68 -15.35
C THR A 309 -27.98 9.41 -16.58
N THR A 310 -29.11 10.07 -16.41
CA THR A 310 -29.68 10.99 -17.40
C THR A 310 -28.80 12.20 -17.58
#